data_f99b4ace3ed0994483e7c0d2f46f5bf2
#
_entry.id   f99b4ace3ed0994483e7c0d2f46f5bf2
#
_cell.length_a   1.000
_cell.length_b   1.000
_cell.length_c   1.000
_cell.angle_alpha   90.00
_cell.angle_beta   90.00
_cell.angle_gamma   90.00
#
_symmetry.space_group_name_H-M   'P 1'
#
loop_
_entity.id
_entity.type
_entity.pdbx_description
1 polymer ?
#
loop_
_entity_poly.entity_id
_entity_poly.type
_entity_poly.pdbx_seq_one_letter_code
_entity_poly.pdbx_strand_id
1 'polypeptide(L)'
;MPNVVLRAPGWPAAWTLAVAMGAIVAALVIARPSVAAPTAVSSADANAVATPAPAEVASALPMARLQGSGTLRYFGLAIYEARLWAAPDFASGRYNTHTFALELRYARKLEGAAIAERSIAEMSRVGPFDPAQAKAWREQMTQAFPDVKPGDRLTGVRGPGGVTRFYSNGQPTSSIADPEFARLFFGIWLSGNTSEPALRRELIGPNS
;
A
#
# COMPACT_ATOMS: atom_id res chain seq x y z
N MET A 1 -4.39 41.57 -10.71
CA MET A 1 -3.85 40.20 -10.69
C MET A 1 -4.88 39.31 -10.04
N PRO A 2 -5.58 38.39 -10.76
CA PRO A 2 -6.61 37.55 -10.17
C PRO A 2 -6.00 36.33 -9.53
N ASN A 3 -6.37 36.03 -8.28
CA ASN A 3 -6.04 34.84 -7.54
C ASN A 3 -6.69 33.61 -8.21
N VAL A 4 -5.87 32.73 -8.78
CA VAL A 4 -6.30 31.41 -9.23
C VAL A 4 -6.33 30.49 -8.01
N VAL A 5 -7.52 30.24 -7.48
CA VAL A 5 -7.75 29.18 -6.49
C VAL A 5 -7.72 27.84 -7.23
N LEU A 6 -6.62 27.10 -7.10
CA LEU A 6 -6.51 25.72 -7.58
C LEU A 6 -7.45 24.83 -6.76
N ARG A 7 -8.61 24.53 -7.34
CA ARG A 7 -9.53 23.51 -6.85
C ARG A 7 -8.85 22.13 -6.96
N ALA A 8 -8.74 21.41 -5.84
CA ALA A 8 -8.32 20.03 -5.83
C ALA A 8 -9.24 19.18 -6.72
N PRO A 9 -8.71 18.31 -7.61
CA PRO A 9 -9.56 17.46 -8.43
C PRO A 9 -10.25 16.44 -7.52
N GLY A 10 -11.59 16.49 -7.51
CA GLY A 10 -12.45 15.55 -6.80
C GLY A 10 -12.30 14.14 -7.38
N TRP A 11 -12.50 13.15 -6.54
CA TRP A 11 -12.63 11.74 -6.92
C TRP A 11 -13.75 11.59 -7.95
N PRO A 12 -13.59 10.72 -8.98
CA PRO A 12 -14.67 10.48 -9.92
C PRO A 12 -15.88 9.87 -9.19
N ALA A 13 -17.07 10.33 -9.58
CA ALA A 13 -18.36 10.07 -8.96
C ALA A 13 -18.83 8.58 -8.91
N ALA A 14 -17.98 7.64 -9.30
CA ALA A 14 -18.27 6.19 -9.30
C ALA A 14 -18.25 5.54 -7.90
N TRP A 15 -17.97 6.30 -6.84
CA TRP A 15 -17.85 5.80 -5.46
C TRP A 15 -19.07 6.10 -4.57
N THR A 16 -20.15 6.65 -5.11
CA THR A 16 -21.40 6.88 -4.38
C THR A 16 -22.18 5.58 -4.24
N LEU A 17 -21.99 4.85 -3.12
CA LEU A 17 -22.90 3.79 -2.69
C LEU A 17 -23.59 4.21 -1.40
N ALA A 18 -24.92 4.08 -1.43
CA ALA A 18 -25.88 4.45 -0.42
C ALA A 18 -25.60 3.84 0.96
N VAL A 19 -25.62 4.67 1.99
CA VAL A 19 -25.64 4.28 3.40
C VAL A 19 -27.11 4.09 3.81
N ALA A 20 -27.51 2.88 4.15
CA ALA A 20 -28.73 2.60 4.88
C ALA A 20 -28.44 2.61 6.38
N MET A 21 -29.14 3.46 7.11
CA MET A 21 -29.14 3.56 8.57
C MET A 21 -29.82 2.31 9.19
N GLY A 22 -29.21 1.74 10.21
CA GLY A 22 -29.79 0.71 11.08
C GLY A 22 -29.46 0.98 12.54
N ALA A 23 -30.49 0.96 13.39
CA ALA A 23 -30.61 1.53 14.72
C ALA A 23 -29.78 0.91 15.84
N ILE A 24 -29.60 1.74 16.86
CA ILE A 24 -28.97 1.55 18.17
C ILE A 24 -29.77 0.58 19.04
N VAL A 25 -29.06 -0.36 19.71
CA VAL A 25 -29.57 -1.02 20.93
C VAL A 25 -28.48 -0.90 22.02
N ALA A 26 -28.83 -0.21 23.08
CA ALA A 26 -28.03 -0.09 24.31
C ALA A 26 -28.22 -1.34 25.18
N ALA A 27 -27.11 -1.93 25.66
CA ALA A 27 -27.13 -2.98 26.68
C ALA A 27 -26.29 -2.58 27.91
N LEU A 28 -26.94 -2.73 29.03
CA LEU A 28 -26.55 -2.39 30.40
C LEU A 28 -25.41 -3.30 30.90
N VAL A 29 -24.33 -2.72 31.43
CA VAL A 29 -23.18 -3.43 32.01
C VAL A 29 -23.40 -3.59 33.54
N ILE A 30 -23.46 -4.85 34.00
CA ILE A 30 -23.42 -5.19 35.43
C ILE A 30 -21.97 -5.55 35.79
N ALA A 31 -21.36 -4.77 36.69
CA ALA A 31 -20.03 -5.02 37.20
C ALA A 31 -19.98 -6.19 38.21
N ARG A 32 -19.05 -7.13 38.04
CA ARG A 32 -18.69 -8.16 39.02
C ARG A 32 -17.26 -7.90 39.55
N PRO A 33 -16.99 -8.05 40.84
CA PRO A 33 -15.64 -7.90 41.35
C PRO A 33 -14.76 -9.09 40.99
N SER A 34 -13.58 -8.80 40.45
CA SER A 34 -12.60 -9.79 40.04
C SER A 34 -11.61 -10.05 41.19
N VAL A 35 -11.54 -11.31 41.60
CA VAL A 35 -10.50 -11.81 42.54
C VAL A 35 -9.20 -11.98 41.76
N ALA A 36 -8.12 -11.37 42.25
CA ALA A 36 -6.80 -11.48 41.65
C ALA A 36 -6.22 -12.89 41.87
N ALA A 37 -5.91 -13.60 40.79
CA ALA A 37 -5.09 -14.79 40.79
C ALA A 37 -3.62 -14.42 40.49
N PRO A 38 -2.60 -15.15 41.03
CA PRO A 38 -1.19 -14.81 40.86
C PRO A 38 -0.78 -15.00 39.38
N THR A 39 -0.10 -13.99 38.87
CA THR A 39 0.49 -13.97 37.55
C THR A 39 1.58 -15.02 37.41
N ALA A 40 1.24 -16.15 36.77
CA ALA A 40 2.26 -16.98 36.15
C ALA A 40 2.83 -16.18 34.98
N VAL A 41 4.13 -15.84 35.06
CA VAL A 41 4.90 -15.29 33.96
C VAL A 41 5.00 -16.39 32.92
N SER A 42 4.05 -16.40 31.95
CA SER A 42 4.11 -17.29 30.80
C SER A 42 5.18 -16.75 29.86
N SER A 43 6.28 -17.46 29.79
CA SER A 43 7.30 -17.28 28.73
C SER A 43 6.71 -17.70 27.40
N ALA A 44 5.78 -16.90 26.89
CA ALA A 44 5.20 -17.03 25.57
C ALA A 44 5.88 -16.04 24.61
N ASP A 45 7.21 -16.01 24.68
CA ASP A 45 8.02 -15.33 23.67
C ASP A 45 8.70 -16.37 22.79
N ALA A 46 8.64 -16.12 21.49
CA ALA A 46 9.36 -16.74 20.43
C ALA A 46 8.68 -17.88 19.65
N ASN A 47 7.46 -17.64 19.18
CA ASN A 47 7.10 -18.19 17.86
C ASN A 47 6.07 -17.28 17.17
N ALA A 48 6.44 -16.02 16.94
CA ALA A 48 5.79 -15.23 15.92
C ALA A 48 6.07 -15.98 14.60
N VAL A 49 5.11 -16.79 14.16
CA VAL A 49 5.19 -17.45 12.85
C VAL A 49 5.38 -16.34 11.83
N ALA A 50 6.63 -16.21 11.35
CA ALA A 50 6.98 -15.20 10.36
C ALA A 50 6.04 -15.38 9.15
N THR A 51 5.27 -14.38 8.83
CA THR A 51 4.39 -14.42 7.64
C THR A 51 5.27 -14.75 6.44
N PRO A 52 5.02 -15.85 5.71
CA PRO A 52 5.85 -16.20 4.57
C PRO A 52 5.66 -15.18 3.45
N ALA A 53 6.77 -14.83 2.80
CA ALA A 53 6.70 -13.95 1.63
C ALA A 53 6.00 -14.67 0.47
N PRO A 54 5.20 -13.94 -0.34
CA PRO A 54 4.65 -14.47 -1.58
C PRO A 54 5.74 -15.02 -2.50
N ALA A 55 5.41 -16.03 -3.31
CA ALA A 55 6.40 -16.74 -4.14
C ALA A 55 7.20 -15.81 -5.06
N GLU A 56 6.53 -14.83 -5.68
CA GLU A 56 7.16 -13.82 -6.53
C GLU A 56 8.14 -12.92 -5.74
N VAL A 57 7.82 -12.63 -4.48
CA VAL A 57 8.70 -11.86 -3.59
C VAL A 57 9.87 -12.72 -3.14
N ALA A 58 9.63 -13.94 -2.68
CA ALA A 58 10.67 -14.85 -2.22
C ALA A 58 11.68 -15.19 -3.35
N SER A 59 11.19 -15.33 -4.59
CA SER A 59 12.04 -15.56 -5.76
C SER A 59 12.89 -14.33 -6.12
N ALA A 60 12.32 -13.13 -6.06
CA ALA A 60 13.03 -11.91 -6.44
C ALA A 60 13.94 -11.38 -5.32
N LEU A 61 13.56 -11.59 -4.07
CA LEU A 61 14.18 -11.05 -2.86
C LEU A 61 14.27 -12.14 -1.77
N PRO A 62 15.21 -13.10 -1.87
CA PRO A 62 15.26 -14.26 -0.96
C PRO A 62 15.43 -13.91 0.52
N MET A 63 16.02 -12.73 0.82
CA MET A 63 16.25 -12.25 2.19
C MET A 63 15.13 -11.34 2.70
N ALA A 64 14.09 -11.07 1.90
CA ALA A 64 13.01 -10.18 2.31
C ALA A 64 12.17 -10.79 3.44
N ARG A 65 11.83 -9.93 4.38
CA ARG A 65 10.90 -10.20 5.47
C ARG A 65 9.80 -9.16 5.46
N LEU A 66 8.68 -9.45 6.09
CA LEU A 66 7.63 -8.46 6.28
C LEU A 66 8.17 -7.34 7.19
N GLN A 67 8.36 -6.15 6.60
CA GLN A 67 8.81 -4.96 7.30
C GLN A 67 7.66 -4.32 8.08
N GLY A 68 6.49 -4.28 7.46
CA GLY A 68 5.27 -3.75 8.04
C GLY A 68 4.08 -3.93 7.13
N SER A 69 2.89 -3.72 7.69
CA SER A 69 1.63 -3.80 6.95
C SER A 69 0.61 -2.81 7.50
N GLY A 70 -0.29 -2.37 6.65
CA GLY A 70 -1.35 -1.45 7.02
C GLY A 70 -2.49 -1.47 6.01
N THR A 71 -3.63 -0.90 6.40
CA THR A 71 -4.83 -0.89 5.56
C THR A 71 -5.18 0.52 5.12
N LEU A 72 -5.18 0.74 3.80
CA LEU A 72 -5.79 1.96 3.25
C LEU A 72 -7.30 1.92 3.44
N ARG A 73 -7.83 2.97 4.08
CA ARG A 73 -9.26 3.18 4.25
C ARG A 73 -9.69 4.50 3.62
N TYR A 74 -10.85 4.46 2.97
CA TYR A 74 -11.47 5.67 2.42
C TYR A 74 -12.92 5.74 2.93
N PHE A 75 -13.26 6.83 3.63
CA PHE A 75 -14.54 6.95 4.35
C PHE A 75 -14.87 5.73 5.22
N GLY A 76 -13.87 5.20 5.96
CA GLY A 76 -14.02 4.03 6.81
C GLY A 76 -14.00 2.67 6.09
N LEU A 77 -14.12 2.67 4.76
CA LEU A 77 -14.15 1.45 3.95
C LEU A 77 -12.73 1.00 3.59
N ALA A 78 -12.37 -0.25 3.87
CA ALA A 78 -11.10 -0.82 3.44
C ALA A 78 -11.03 -0.89 1.91
N ILE A 79 -9.95 -0.36 1.34
CA ILE A 79 -9.65 -0.40 -0.09
C ILE A 79 -8.70 -1.53 -0.39
N TYR A 80 -7.57 -1.58 0.31
CA TYR A 80 -6.59 -2.66 0.28
C TYR A 80 -5.79 -2.72 1.59
N GLU A 81 -5.21 -3.88 1.86
CA GLU A 81 -4.10 -4.06 2.78
C GLU A 81 -2.79 -3.95 1.99
N ALA A 82 -1.87 -3.11 2.46
CA ALA A 82 -0.52 -2.99 1.92
C ALA A 82 0.46 -3.73 2.82
N ARG A 83 1.46 -4.41 2.22
CA ARG A 83 2.54 -5.11 2.92
C ARG A 83 3.88 -4.75 2.27
N LEU A 84 4.83 -4.31 3.07
CA LEU A 84 6.19 -4.02 2.64
C LEU A 84 7.10 -5.20 2.98
N TRP A 85 7.74 -5.75 1.95
CA TRP A 85 8.70 -6.85 2.05
C TRP A 85 10.09 -6.31 1.72
N ALA A 86 11.02 -6.36 2.66
CA ALA A 86 12.34 -5.79 2.49
C ALA A 86 13.41 -6.62 3.21
N ALA A 87 14.66 -6.44 2.83
CA ALA A 87 15.80 -7.00 3.55
C ALA A 87 16.01 -6.27 4.89
N PRO A 88 16.70 -6.89 5.87
CA PRO A 88 16.87 -6.30 7.20
C PRO A 88 17.58 -4.94 7.24
N ASP A 89 18.36 -4.61 6.21
CA ASP A 89 19.09 -3.35 6.06
C ASP A 89 18.28 -2.24 5.34
N PHE A 90 17.01 -2.49 5.07
CA PHE A 90 16.14 -1.51 4.42
C PHE A 90 16.03 -0.23 5.25
N ALA A 91 16.27 0.91 4.58
CA ALA A 91 16.13 2.24 5.15
C ALA A 91 15.07 3.04 4.38
N SER A 92 13.95 3.33 5.03
CA SER A 92 12.81 4.01 4.42
C SER A 92 13.14 5.39 3.86
N GLY A 93 14.03 6.13 4.49
CA GLY A 93 14.52 7.44 4.02
C GLY A 93 15.31 7.37 2.71
N ARG A 94 15.76 6.18 2.32
CA ARG A 94 16.51 5.90 1.10
C ARG A 94 15.90 4.77 0.28
N TYR A 95 14.58 4.57 0.35
CA TYR A 95 13.88 3.49 -0.36
C TYR A 95 14.23 3.44 -1.85
N ASN A 96 14.52 4.58 -2.48
CA ASN A 96 14.89 4.66 -3.89
C ASN A 96 16.26 4.04 -4.23
N THR A 97 17.04 3.60 -3.24
CA THR A 97 18.32 2.89 -3.43
C THR A 97 18.26 1.42 -3.05
N HIS A 98 17.20 1.00 -2.35
CA HIS A 98 17.03 -0.38 -1.90
C HIS A 98 16.19 -1.23 -2.86
N THR A 99 16.36 -2.55 -2.79
CA THR A 99 15.44 -3.53 -3.39
C THR A 99 14.41 -3.94 -2.36
N PHE A 100 13.15 -3.98 -2.74
CA PHE A 100 12.03 -4.36 -1.89
C PHE A 100 10.80 -4.71 -2.74
N ALA A 101 9.76 -5.23 -2.11
CA ALA A 101 8.46 -5.42 -2.75
C ALA A 101 7.35 -4.77 -1.93
N LEU A 102 6.37 -4.22 -2.63
CA LEU A 102 5.12 -3.74 -2.07
C LEU A 102 3.97 -4.57 -2.63
N GLU A 103 3.25 -5.23 -1.75
CA GLU A 103 2.10 -6.07 -2.04
C GLU A 103 0.83 -5.32 -1.63
N LEU A 104 -0.16 -5.24 -2.51
CA LEU A 104 -1.48 -4.68 -2.24
C LEU A 104 -2.53 -5.78 -2.40
N ARG A 105 -3.20 -6.14 -1.31
CA ARG A 105 -4.33 -7.08 -1.32
C ARG A 105 -5.63 -6.31 -1.29
N TYR A 106 -6.38 -6.38 -2.38
CA TYR A 106 -7.59 -5.58 -2.55
C TYR A 106 -8.77 -6.13 -1.75
N ALA A 107 -9.52 -5.22 -1.14
CA ALA A 107 -10.76 -5.51 -0.43
C ALA A 107 -12.01 -5.16 -1.27
N ARG A 108 -11.81 -4.56 -2.46
CA ARG A 108 -12.87 -4.06 -3.34
C ARG A 108 -12.56 -4.31 -4.81
N LYS A 109 -13.61 -4.31 -5.64
CA LYS A 109 -13.47 -4.28 -7.09
C LYS A 109 -12.99 -2.89 -7.52
N LEU A 110 -11.93 -2.85 -8.33
CA LEU A 110 -11.38 -1.64 -8.96
C LEU A 110 -10.95 -1.97 -10.39
N GLU A 111 -11.12 -1.01 -11.27
CA GLU A 111 -10.64 -1.11 -12.64
C GLU A 111 -9.13 -0.80 -12.69
N GLY A 112 -8.36 -1.60 -13.42
CA GLY A 112 -6.92 -1.43 -13.56
C GLY A 112 -6.53 -0.07 -14.10
N ALA A 113 -7.28 0.44 -15.08
CA ALA A 113 -7.09 1.79 -15.61
C ALA A 113 -7.30 2.88 -14.54
N ALA A 114 -8.29 2.71 -13.65
CA ALA A 114 -8.53 3.65 -12.55
C ALA A 114 -7.40 3.59 -11.50
N ILE A 115 -6.82 2.42 -11.26
CA ILE A 115 -5.64 2.26 -10.40
C ILE A 115 -4.45 3.01 -11.01
N ALA A 116 -4.20 2.87 -12.32
CA ALA A 116 -3.12 3.57 -13.03
C ALA A 116 -3.31 5.10 -12.98
N GLU A 117 -4.50 5.59 -13.24
CA GLU A 117 -4.81 7.03 -13.17
C GLU A 117 -4.60 7.60 -11.76
N ARG A 118 -5.06 6.88 -10.75
CA ARG A 118 -4.84 7.28 -9.35
C ARG A 118 -3.36 7.28 -8.99
N SER A 119 -2.59 6.30 -9.48
CA SER A 119 -1.15 6.24 -9.25
C SER A 119 -0.44 7.47 -9.82
N ILE A 120 -0.78 7.93 -11.03
CA ILE A 120 -0.22 9.17 -11.60
C ILE A 120 -0.54 10.38 -10.71
N ALA A 121 -1.79 10.49 -10.24
CA ALA A 121 -2.19 11.59 -9.36
C ALA A 121 -1.42 11.60 -8.03
N GLU A 122 -1.16 10.43 -7.45
CA GLU A 122 -0.37 10.33 -6.21
C GLU A 122 1.14 10.53 -6.45
N MET A 123 1.69 10.04 -7.57
CA MET A 123 3.08 10.27 -7.96
C MET A 123 3.38 11.77 -8.07
N SER A 124 2.44 12.58 -8.57
CA SER A 124 2.61 14.04 -8.67
C SER A 124 2.77 14.75 -7.32
N ARG A 125 2.32 14.14 -6.22
CA ARG A 125 2.54 14.63 -4.85
C ARG A 125 3.95 14.31 -4.37
N VAL A 126 4.50 13.18 -4.81
CA VAL A 126 5.85 12.73 -4.42
C VAL A 126 6.92 13.61 -5.06
N GLY A 127 6.73 14.00 -6.31
CA GLY A 127 7.64 14.88 -7.03
C GLY A 127 7.18 15.23 -8.44
N PRO A 128 7.83 16.22 -9.07
CA PRO A 128 7.47 16.67 -10.40
C PRO A 128 7.87 15.66 -11.49
N PHE A 129 7.13 15.64 -12.56
CA PHE A 129 7.42 14.98 -13.83
C PHE A 129 6.63 15.69 -14.95
N ASP A 130 7.03 15.48 -16.19
CA ASP A 130 6.40 16.15 -17.32
C ASP A 130 5.14 15.41 -17.83
N PRO A 131 4.29 16.08 -18.64
CA PRO A 131 3.07 15.46 -19.18
C PRO A 131 3.32 14.25 -20.09
N ALA A 132 4.46 14.18 -20.79
CA ALA A 132 4.80 13.05 -21.66
C ALA A 132 5.19 11.84 -20.81
N GLN A 133 5.95 12.03 -19.73
CA GLN A 133 6.23 11.00 -18.74
C GLN A 133 4.94 10.47 -18.10
N ALA A 134 4.05 11.38 -17.66
CA ALA A 134 2.75 11.00 -17.10
C ALA A 134 1.94 10.10 -18.03
N LYS A 135 1.88 10.46 -19.32
CA LYS A 135 1.17 9.69 -20.35
C LYS A 135 1.81 8.31 -20.53
N ALA A 136 3.13 8.26 -20.73
CA ALA A 136 3.85 7.00 -20.94
C ALA A 136 3.70 6.04 -19.73
N TRP A 137 3.88 6.54 -18.51
CA TRP A 137 3.75 5.73 -17.30
C TRP A 137 2.32 5.26 -17.05
N ARG A 138 1.31 6.10 -17.36
CA ARG A 138 -0.10 5.70 -17.29
C ARG A 138 -0.40 4.54 -18.24
N GLU A 139 0.06 4.63 -19.49
CA GLU A 139 -0.12 3.58 -20.49
C GLU A 139 0.54 2.27 -20.04
N GLN A 140 1.78 2.33 -19.55
CA GLN A 140 2.51 1.17 -19.03
C GLN A 140 1.81 0.55 -17.81
N MET A 141 1.33 1.37 -16.87
CA MET A 141 0.59 0.89 -15.70
C MET A 141 -0.76 0.29 -16.08
N THR A 142 -1.46 0.86 -17.07
CA THR A 142 -2.73 0.29 -17.57
C THR A 142 -2.52 -1.10 -18.18
N GLN A 143 -1.37 -1.35 -18.81
CA GLN A 143 -0.99 -2.69 -19.28
C GLN A 143 -0.59 -3.63 -18.14
N ALA A 144 0.00 -3.07 -17.07
CA ALA A 144 0.48 -3.85 -15.93
C ALA A 144 -0.64 -4.25 -14.94
N PHE A 145 -1.69 -3.45 -14.83
CA PHE A 145 -2.72 -3.61 -13.81
C PHE A 145 -4.03 -4.12 -14.41
N PRO A 146 -4.39 -5.40 -14.21
CA PRO A 146 -5.72 -5.89 -14.54
C PRO A 146 -6.77 -5.31 -13.58
N ASP A 147 -8.05 -5.47 -13.93
CA ASP A 147 -9.13 -5.27 -12.98
C ASP A 147 -8.97 -6.20 -11.80
N VAL A 148 -9.25 -5.70 -10.61
CA VAL A 148 -9.13 -6.46 -9.36
C VAL A 148 -10.47 -6.57 -8.65
N LYS A 149 -10.64 -7.61 -7.86
CA LYS A 149 -11.77 -7.88 -6.98
C LYS A 149 -11.28 -8.19 -5.55
N PRO A 150 -12.19 -8.27 -4.56
CA PRO A 150 -11.80 -8.64 -3.20
C PRO A 150 -10.99 -9.94 -3.16
N GLY A 151 -9.84 -9.88 -2.49
CA GLY A 151 -8.87 -10.97 -2.38
C GLY A 151 -7.75 -10.97 -3.42
N ASP A 152 -7.92 -10.29 -4.56
CA ASP A 152 -6.86 -10.17 -5.56
C ASP A 152 -5.68 -9.35 -5.03
N ARG A 153 -4.51 -9.64 -5.57
CA ARG A 153 -3.23 -9.08 -5.13
C ARG A 153 -2.44 -8.52 -6.31
N LEU A 154 -2.00 -7.26 -6.19
CA LEU A 154 -0.97 -6.68 -7.05
C LEU A 154 0.32 -6.53 -6.25
N THR A 155 1.44 -6.98 -6.81
CA THR A 155 2.75 -6.86 -6.20
C THR A 155 3.68 -6.09 -7.14
N GLY A 156 4.29 -5.02 -6.64
CA GLY A 156 5.37 -4.30 -7.30
C GLY A 156 6.70 -4.66 -6.65
N VAL A 157 7.65 -5.19 -7.41
CA VAL A 157 9.01 -5.48 -6.96
C VAL A 157 9.97 -4.46 -7.54
N ARG A 158 10.59 -3.65 -6.67
CA ARG A 158 11.70 -2.78 -7.04
C ARG A 158 13.01 -3.55 -7.02
N GLY A 159 13.54 -3.82 -8.19
CA GLY A 159 14.83 -4.48 -8.36
C GLY A 159 16.02 -3.52 -8.47
N PRO A 160 17.22 -4.07 -8.72
CA PRO A 160 18.42 -3.29 -8.98
C PRO A 160 18.21 -2.30 -10.13
N GLY A 161 18.89 -1.14 -10.06
CA GLY A 161 18.78 -0.10 -11.08
C GLY A 161 17.42 0.60 -11.16
N GLY A 162 16.49 0.32 -10.22
CA GLY A 162 15.15 0.92 -10.23
C GLY A 162 14.17 0.25 -11.19
N VAL A 163 14.49 -0.91 -11.74
CA VAL A 163 13.53 -1.69 -12.53
C VAL A 163 12.39 -2.14 -11.63
N THR A 164 11.16 -1.79 -12.01
CA THR A 164 9.94 -2.23 -11.31
C THR A 164 9.28 -3.36 -12.08
N ARG A 165 9.09 -4.52 -11.44
CA ARG A 165 8.34 -5.66 -11.99
C ARG A 165 7.00 -5.75 -11.30
N PHE A 166 5.95 -5.97 -12.07
CA PHE A 166 4.58 -6.11 -11.57
C PHE A 166 4.07 -7.54 -11.68
N TYR A 167 3.29 -7.93 -10.69
CA TYR A 167 2.66 -9.25 -10.61
C TYR A 167 1.19 -9.09 -10.19
N SER A 168 0.32 -9.88 -10.81
CA SER A 168 -1.07 -10.04 -10.39
C SER A 168 -1.28 -11.46 -9.90
N ASN A 169 -1.71 -11.62 -8.64
CA ASN A 169 -1.89 -12.93 -8.01
C ASN A 169 -0.67 -13.87 -8.15
N GLY A 170 0.53 -13.29 -8.13
CA GLY A 170 1.79 -14.03 -8.27
C GLY A 170 2.26 -14.25 -9.71
N GLN A 171 1.44 -13.93 -10.72
CA GLN A 171 1.80 -14.04 -12.13
C GLN A 171 2.41 -12.72 -12.63
N PRO A 172 3.54 -12.74 -13.35
CA PRO A 172 4.13 -11.53 -13.91
C PRO A 172 3.20 -10.91 -14.95
N THR A 173 3.05 -9.58 -14.90
CA THR A 173 2.22 -8.84 -15.84
C THR A 173 3.04 -7.90 -16.72
N SER A 174 3.97 -7.13 -16.14
CA SER A 174 4.79 -6.17 -16.88
C SER A 174 6.03 -5.78 -16.09
N SER A 175 6.93 -5.01 -16.75
CA SER A 175 8.05 -4.35 -16.08
C SER A 175 8.29 -2.97 -16.67
N ILE A 176 8.70 -2.02 -15.81
CA ILE A 176 9.07 -0.66 -16.18
C ILE A 176 10.52 -0.43 -15.74
N ALA A 177 11.40 -0.20 -16.72
CA ALA A 177 12.83 0.01 -16.49
C ALA A 177 13.15 1.51 -16.45
N ASP A 178 12.56 2.21 -15.47
CA ASP A 178 12.74 3.64 -15.27
C ASP A 178 12.93 3.91 -13.76
N PRO A 179 14.14 4.33 -13.33
CA PRO A 179 14.43 4.60 -11.92
C PRO A 179 13.59 5.76 -11.35
N GLU A 180 13.24 6.75 -12.17
CA GLU A 180 12.43 7.88 -11.73
C GLU A 180 10.97 7.47 -11.55
N PHE A 181 10.44 6.65 -12.47
CA PHE A 181 9.16 5.98 -12.24
C PHE A 181 9.15 5.23 -10.91
N ALA A 182 10.14 4.38 -10.68
CA ALA A 182 10.22 3.57 -9.45
C ALA A 182 10.26 4.46 -8.20
N ARG A 183 11.03 5.55 -8.22
CA ARG A 183 11.13 6.52 -7.11
C ARG A 183 9.76 7.14 -6.81
N LEU A 184 9.07 7.63 -7.83
CA LEU A 184 7.79 8.30 -7.67
C LEU A 184 6.66 7.32 -7.33
N PHE A 185 6.60 6.18 -8.02
CA PHE A 185 5.58 5.17 -7.81
C PHE A 185 5.61 4.59 -6.38
N PHE A 186 6.75 4.09 -5.94
CA PHE A 186 6.85 3.57 -4.57
C PHE A 186 6.81 4.69 -3.52
N GLY A 187 7.14 5.91 -3.90
CA GLY A 187 6.98 7.10 -3.08
C GLY A 187 5.54 7.39 -2.67
N ILE A 188 4.54 6.90 -3.41
CA ILE A 188 3.12 6.97 -3.03
C ILE A 188 2.92 6.47 -1.58
N TRP A 189 3.64 5.42 -1.18
CA TRP A 189 3.55 4.82 0.16
C TRP A 189 4.74 5.16 1.07
N LEU A 190 5.94 5.38 0.51
CA LEU A 190 7.18 5.42 1.29
C LEU A 190 7.77 6.82 1.44
N SER A 191 7.39 7.78 0.58
CA SER A 191 7.85 9.16 0.67
C SER A 191 7.25 9.90 1.87
N GLY A 192 7.98 10.89 2.39
CA GLY A 192 7.44 11.85 3.36
C GLY A 192 6.28 12.69 2.80
N ASN A 193 6.17 12.79 1.46
CA ASN A 193 5.11 13.55 0.76
C ASN A 193 3.87 12.70 0.42
N THR A 194 3.76 11.48 0.98
CA THR A 194 2.58 10.63 0.78
C THR A 194 1.29 11.31 1.27
N SER A 195 0.17 11.06 0.60
CA SER A 195 -1.16 11.46 1.07
C SER A 195 -1.63 10.65 2.29
N GLU A 196 -0.95 9.51 2.58
CA GLU A 196 -1.35 8.53 3.60
C GLU A 196 -0.24 8.33 4.67
N PRO A 197 0.09 9.38 5.48
CA PRO A 197 1.21 9.29 6.43
C PRO A 197 0.98 8.26 7.54
N ALA A 198 -0.27 7.92 7.87
CA ALA A 198 -0.58 6.86 8.82
C ALA A 198 -0.20 5.49 8.25
N LEU A 199 -0.63 5.18 7.03
CA LEU A 199 -0.27 3.93 6.35
C LEU A 199 1.25 3.81 6.16
N ARG A 200 1.92 4.92 5.81
CA ARG A 200 3.39 4.93 5.72
C ARG A 200 4.04 4.48 7.02
N ARG A 201 3.62 5.02 8.17
CA ARG A 201 4.18 4.62 9.48
C ARG A 201 3.98 3.13 9.77
N GLU A 202 2.84 2.57 9.42
CA GLU A 202 2.56 1.14 9.57
C GLU A 202 3.46 0.27 8.69
N LEU A 203 3.76 0.73 7.46
CA LEU A 203 4.61 0.00 6.51
C LEU A 203 6.09 0.02 6.90
N ILE A 204 6.61 1.18 7.31
CA ILE A 204 8.05 1.30 7.58
C ILE A 204 8.43 0.85 9.01
N GLY A 205 7.45 0.72 9.91
CA GLY A 205 7.69 0.39 11.32
C GLY A 205 8.17 1.58 12.17
N PRO A 206 8.20 1.43 13.50
CA PRO A 206 8.49 2.51 14.43
C PRO A 206 9.96 2.99 14.43
N ASN A 207 10.88 2.21 13.86
CA ASN A 207 12.33 2.44 13.96
C ASN A 207 12.97 2.83 12.59
N SER A 208 12.22 3.41 11.66
CA SER A 208 12.70 3.74 10.30
C SER A 208 12.75 5.23 10.07
#